data_0a59f0cef022dbc2e0a2b493e2d49f5c
#
_entry.id   0a59f0cef022dbc2e0a2b493e2d49f5c
#
_cell.length_a   1.000
_cell.length_b   1.000
_cell.length_c   1.000
_cell.angle_alpha   90.00
_cell.angle_beta   90.00
_cell.angle_gamma   90.00
#
_symmetry.space_group_name_H-M   'P 1'
#
loop_
_entity.id
_entity.type
_entity.pdbx_description
1 polymer ?
#
loop_
_entity_poly.entity_id
_entity_poly.type
_entity_poly.pdbx_seq_one_letter_code
_entity_poly.pdbx_strand_id
1 'polypeptide(L)'
;MAVTEKKYQLGTAENQEFLQDVRDGLLSFGHQFPSPGGSSYYLGDDGTPWKERNRETWITSRMTHVYSIGSMLGHEGSEALADAALKGLRGELHDDQNGGWYAGLTKDNEIVPTKQCYAHAFVILAASSGVLAGREGAAELLKDALALYDLRFWNEEEGLSCDTWNTEFTELDSYRGLNANMHTVEAFLAAADVTGDEKYRVRAGRIIDHVLVWAKDNNWRIPEHFSSDWVPDLECNKDRPDDQFKPYGATPGHGIEWARLITQWALSTYKEDKAGAAPYIEAAENLYNRAVADAWNADGAPGICYTTDWNGKPVVHDRMHWTLAEAINTSSVLFHVTDNEKYAADYAEFMKYLDEKVLDHVNGSWFHQLDRENNLLETVWPGKSDIYHALQATLIPYYAPGLSIAVAVKKQAR
;
A
#
# COMPACT_ATOMS: atom_id res chain seq x y z
N MET A 1 -26.29 -22.78 7.61
CA MET A 1 -25.14 -22.03 7.10
C MET A 1 -24.92 -22.44 5.66
N ALA A 2 -24.87 -21.48 4.73
CA ALA A 2 -24.48 -21.78 3.35
C ALA A 2 -23.03 -22.29 3.39
N VAL A 3 -22.73 -23.37 2.65
CA VAL A 3 -21.35 -23.88 2.54
C VAL A 3 -20.58 -22.85 1.72
N THR A 4 -19.58 -22.18 2.33
CA THR A 4 -18.70 -21.25 1.61
C THR A 4 -17.95 -22.01 0.53
N GLU A 5 -17.91 -21.49 -0.69
CA GLU A 5 -17.18 -22.12 -1.80
C GLU A 5 -15.69 -22.24 -1.45
N LYS A 6 -15.06 -23.36 -1.80
CA LYS A 6 -13.66 -23.62 -1.46
C LYS A 6 -12.69 -22.58 -2.05
N LYS A 7 -13.02 -22.00 -3.22
CA LYS A 7 -12.21 -20.94 -3.84
C LYS A 7 -12.10 -19.67 -2.98
N TYR A 8 -12.94 -19.50 -1.96
CA TYR A 8 -12.86 -18.39 -1.01
C TYR A 8 -12.21 -18.78 0.32
N GLN A 9 -11.92 -20.07 0.53
CA GLN A 9 -11.39 -20.57 1.81
C GLN A 9 -9.86 -20.57 1.78
N LEU A 10 -9.24 -19.85 2.69
CA LEU A 10 -7.78 -19.81 2.87
C LEU A 10 -7.21 -21.23 3.03
N GLY A 11 -6.08 -21.50 2.37
CA GLY A 11 -5.35 -22.77 2.46
C GLY A 11 -5.86 -23.88 1.53
N THR A 12 -6.96 -23.68 0.78
CA THR A 12 -7.42 -24.65 -0.22
C THR A 12 -6.70 -24.53 -1.55
N ALA A 13 -6.61 -25.62 -2.31
CA ALA A 13 -6.05 -25.60 -3.66
C ALA A 13 -6.88 -24.71 -4.60
N GLU A 14 -8.18 -24.75 -4.46
CA GLU A 14 -9.11 -23.96 -5.26
C GLU A 14 -8.94 -22.44 -5.01
N ASN A 15 -8.60 -22.05 -3.77
CA ASN A 15 -8.29 -20.65 -3.45
C ASN A 15 -6.94 -20.21 -4.05
N GLN A 16 -5.93 -21.08 -4.02
CA GLN A 16 -4.63 -20.80 -4.63
C GLN A 16 -4.75 -20.62 -6.15
N GLU A 17 -5.50 -21.51 -6.81
CA GLU A 17 -5.78 -21.43 -8.25
C GLU A 17 -6.52 -20.13 -8.58
N PHE A 18 -7.57 -19.79 -7.84
CA PHE A 18 -8.32 -18.55 -8.02
C PHE A 18 -7.43 -17.30 -7.89
N LEU A 19 -6.58 -17.23 -6.86
CA LEU A 19 -5.65 -16.11 -6.68
C LEU A 19 -4.57 -16.07 -7.76
N GLN A 20 -4.15 -17.22 -8.29
CA GLN A 20 -3.21 -17.28 -9.40
C GLN A 20 -3.84 -16.70 -10.67
N ASP A 21 -5.06 -17.09 -11.02
CA ASP A 21 -5.78 -16.57 -12.18
C ASP A 21 -5.98 -15.06 -12.08
N VAL A 22 -6.39 -14.55 -10.90
CA VAL A 22 -6.53 -13.12 -10.64
C VAL A 22 -5.18 -12.39 -10.82
N ARG A 23 -4.10 -12.93 -10.28
CA ARG A 23 -2.75 -12.36 -10.41
C ARG A 23 -2.27 -12.28 -11.85
N ASP A 24 -2.43 -13.36 -12.60
CA ASP A 24 -1.99 -13.40 -14.00
C ASP A 24 -2.83 -12.42 -14.86
N GLY A 25 -4.11 -12.28 -14.54
CA GLY A 25 -4.99 -11.27 -15.13
C GLY A 25 -4.56 -9.84 -14.82
N LEU A 26 -4.18 -9.55 -13.56
CA LEU A 26 -3.68 -8.24 -13.14
C LEU A 26 -2.37 -7.87 -13.85
N LEU A 27 -1.40 -8.78 -13.87
CA LEU A 27 -0.12 -8.55 -14.54
C LEU A 27 -0.29 -8.33 -16.03
N SER A 28 -1.23 -9.02 -16.68
CA SER A 28 -1.56 -8.82 -18.09
C SER A 28 -2.28 -7.48 -18.33
N PHE A 29 -3.20 -7.09 -17.45
CA PHE A 29 -3.95 -5.82 -17.54
C PHE A 29 -3.04 -4.60 -17.53
N GLY A 30 -2.04 -4.59 -16.67
CA GLY A 30 -1.15 -3.45 -16.47
C GLY A 30 -0.14 -3.18 -17.59
N HIS A 31 -0.01 -4.04 -18.60
CA HIS A 31 1.10 -4.01 -19.60
C HIS A 31 1.28 -2.67 -20.34
N GLN A 32 0.24 -1.86 -20.48
CA GLN A 32 0.28 -0.64 -21.27
C GLN A 32 0.66 0.61 -20.44
N PHE A 33 1.02 0.46 -19.18
CA PHE A 33 1.31 1.59 -18.31
C PHE A 33 2.49 2.48 -18.73
N PRO A 34 3.59 1.96 -19.35
CA PRO A 34 4.79 2.77 -19.52
C PRO A 34 4.61 3.86 -20.59
N SER A 35 5.02 5.09 -20.25
CA SER A 35 5.28 6.13 -21.24
C SER A 35 6.58 5.85 -22.00
N PRO A 36 6.89 6.56 -23.08
CA PRO A 36 8.18 6.45 -23.77
C PRO A 36 9.39 6.76 -22.87
N GLY A 37 9.23 7.62 -21.87
CA GLY A 37 10.24 7.93 -20.85
C GLY A 37 10.32 6.90 -19.72
N GLY A 38 9.29 6.09 -19.56
CA GLY A 38 9.19 5.01 -18.57
C GLY A 38 8.28 5.33 -17.38
N SER A 39 7.89 6.59 -17.16
CA SER A 39 6.91 6.92 -16.13
C SER A 39 5.54 6.33 -16.44
N SER A 40 4.76 6.04 -15.40
CA SER A 40 3.48 5.35 -15.54
C SER A 40 2.35 6.30 -15.93
N TYR A 41 1.65 5.97 -17.00
CA TYR A 41 0.31 6.50 -17.22
C TYR A 41 -0.68 5.89 -16.21
N TYR A 42 -1.75 6.63 -15.90
CA TYR A 42 -2.97 6.04 -15.37
C TYR A 42 -3.58 5.11 -16.41
N LEU A 43 -4.21 4.03 -15.98
CA LEU A 43 -4.96 3.13 -16.86
C LEU A 43 -6.45 3.38 -16.71
N GLY A 44 -7.16 3.36 -17.82
CA GLY A 44 -8.62 3.36 -17.85
C GLY A 44 -9.20 2.01 -17.43
N ASP A 45 -10.52 1.90 -17.40
CA ASP A 45 -11.20 0.67 -16.98
C ASP A 45 -10.89 -0.54 -17.87
N ASP A 46 -10.55 -0.30 -19.13
CA ASP A 46 -10.16 -1.32 -20.12
C ASP A 46 -8.66 -1.52 -20.25
N GLY A 47 -7.86 -0.90 -19.37
CA GLY A 47 -6.38 -0.96 -19.39
C GLY A 47 -5.72 -0.02 -20.39
N THR A 48 -6.47 0.84 -21.10
CA THR A 48 -5.86 1.83 -22.00
C THR A 48 -5.20 2.96 -21.25
N PRO A 49 -4.02 3.46 -21.71
CA PRO A 49 -3.31 4.55 -21.03
C PRO A 49 -4.05 5.89 -21.13
N TRP A 50 -4.27 6.54 -20.00
CA TRP A 50 -4.83 7.91 -19.95
C TRP A 50 -3.72 8.95 -20.08
N LYS A 51 -3.41 9.35 -21.29
CA LYS A 51 -2.31 10.28 -21.61
C LYS A 51 -2.58 11.74 -21.21
N GLU A 52 -3.83 12.07 -20.91
CA GLU A 52 -4.25 13.43 -20.50
C GLU A 52 -4.08 13.68 -19.00
N ARG A 53 -3.68 12.65 -18.23
CA ARG A 53 -3.40 12.78 -16.79
C ARG A 53 -1.90 12.92 -16.53
N ASN A 54 -1.59 13.40 -15.33
CA ASN A 54 -0.22 13.42 -14.83
C ASN A 54 0.32 12.00 -14.71
N ARG A 55 1.62 11.86 -14.90
CA ARG A 55 2.38 10.63 -14.63
C ARG A 55 3.12 10.80 -13.31
N GLU A 56 2.73 10.03 -12.32
CA GLU A 56 3.14 10.24 -10.95
C GLU A 56 4.25 9.29 -10.51
N THR A 57 5.16 9.79 -9.68
CA THR A 57 6.29 9.02 -9.17
C THR A 57 5.82 7.84 -8.33
N TRP A 58 4.79 8.02 -7.49
CA TRP A 58 4.28 6.93 -6.66
C TRP A 58 3.65 5.80 -7.48
N ILE A 59 2.91 6.10 -8.57
CA ILE A 59 2.36 5.08 -9.48
C ILE A 59 3.49 4.36 -10.22
N THR A 60 4.45 5.11 -10.76
CA THR A 60 5.60 4.52 -11.45
C THR A 60 6.39 3.58 -10.52
N SER A 61 6.56 3.98 -9.27
CA SER A 61 7.23 3.16 -8.25
C SER A 61 6.42 1.89 -7.92
N ARG A 62 5.11 2.00 -7.76
CA ARG A 62 4.23 0.83 -7.56
C ARG A 62 4.31 -0.15 -8.73
N MET A 63 4.29 0.35 -9.96
CA MET A 63 4.40 -0.51 -11.14
C MET A 63 5.79 -1.14 -11.28
N THR A 64 6.85 -0.44 -10.85
CA THR A 64 8.20 -1.03 -10.72
C THR A 64 8.21 -2.21 -9.75
N HIS A 65 7.62 -2.04 -8.56
CA HIS A 65 7.48 -3.09 -7.54
C HIS A 65 6.69 -4.29 -8.09
N VAL A 66 5.52 -4.03 -8.67
CA VAL A 66 4.63 -5.04 -9.26
C VAL A 66 5.34 -5.89 -10.31
N TYR A 67 5.95 -5.26 -11.30
CA TYR A 67 6.58 -6.01 -12.40
C TYR A 67 7.93 -6.60 -12.03
N SER A 68 8.62 -6.07 -11.01
CA SER A 68 9.75 -6.77 -10.39
C SER A 68 9.31 -8.09 -9.74
N ILE A 69 8.17 -8.09 -9.05
CA ILE A 69 7.58 -9.33 -8.51
C ILE A 69 7.10 -10.24 -9.64
N GLY A 70 6.41 -9.71 -10.65
CA GLY A 70 5.98 -10.48 -11.83
C GLY A 70 7.15 -11.19 -12.54
N SER A 71 8.29 -10.50 -12.67
CA SER A 71 9.54 -11.07 -13.19
C SER A 71 10.04 -12.24 -12.34
N MET A 72 10.05 -12.11 -11.01
CA MET A 72 10.46 -13.19 -10.10
C MET A 72 9.50 -14.38 -10.11
N LEU A 73 8.24 -14.16 -10.42
CA LEU A 73 7.22 -15.20 -10.61
C LEU A 73 7.26 -15.85 -11.99
N GLY A 74 8.07 -15.32 -12.93
CA GLY A 74 8.20 -15.83 -14.28
C GLY A 74 7.08 -15.40 -15.24
N HIS A 75 6.32 -14.35 -14.90
CA HIS A 75 5.28 -13.83 -15.79
C HIS A 75 5.92 -13.14 -17.01
N GLU A 76 5.50 -13.55 -18.20
CA GLU A 76 6.05 -13.08 -19.47
C GLU A 76 5.90 -11.56 -19.63
N GLY A 77 6.97 -10.91 -20.10
CA GLY A 77 7.01 -9.45 -20.32
C GLY A 77 7.27 -8.61 -19.07
N SER A 78 7.16 -9.17 -17.87
CA SER A 78 7.33 -8.41 -16.63
C SER A 78 8.72 -7.81 -16.45
N GLU A 79 9.78 -8.46 -16.97
CA GLU A 79 11.15 -7.93 -16.93
C GLU A 79 11.25 -6.59 -17.68
N ALA A 80 10.78 -6.57 -18.92
CA ALA A 80 10.83 -5.37 -19.75
C ALA A 80 10.00 -4.22 -19.16
N LEU A 81 8.88 -4.54 -18.51
CA LEU A 81 8.01 -3.56 -17.84
C LEU A 81 8.65 -3.00 -16.57
N ALA A 82 9.31 -3.83 -15.77
CA ALA A 82 10.08 -3.39 -14.61
C ALA A 82 11.25 -2.48 -15.05
N ASP A 83 11.97 -2.85 -16.10
CA ASP A 83 13.07 -2.04 -16.63
C ASP A 83 12.58 -0.70 -17.21
N ALA A 84 11.41 -0.69 -17.85
CA ALA A 84 10.79 0.55 -18.34
C ALA A 84 10.44 1.50 -17.17
N ALA A 85 9.81 0.99 -16.11
CA ALA A 85 9.47 1.80 -14.94
C ALA A 85 10.71 2.30 -14.19
N LEU A 86 11.74 1.47 -14.03
CA LEU A 86 13.04 1.87 -13.47
C LEU A 86 13.69 2.98 -14.30
N LYS A 87 13.60 2.92 -15.63
CA LYS A 87 14.06 4.00 -16.50
C LYS A 87 13.35 5.32 -16.18
N GLY A 88 12.03 5.28 -15.95
CA GLY A 88 11.25 6.47 -15.56
C GLY A 88 11.71 7.06 -14.23
N LEU A 89 11.94 6.20 -13.22
CA LEU A 89 12.43 6.62 -11.89
C LEU A 89 13.86 7.14 -11.91
N ARG A 90 14.73 6.63 -12.78
CA ARG A 90 16.12 7.05 -12.91
C ARG A 90 16.34 8.20 -13.91
N GLY A 91 15.31 8.58 -14.65
CA GLY A 91 15.34 9.58 -15.70
C GLY A 91 14.33 10.70 -15.48
N GLU A 92 13.24 10.71 -16.23
CA GLU A 92 12.34 11.86 -16.33
C GLU A 92 11.67 12.30 -15.03
N LEU A 93 11.56 11.41 -14.03
CA LEU A 93 11.00 11.72 -12.71
C LEU A 93 12.06 12.17 -11.69
N HIS A 94 13.35 11.94 -11.95
CA HIS A 94 14.45 12.30 -11.05
C HIS A 94 14.87 13.78 -11.24
N ASP A 95 15.15 14.45 -10.14
CA ASP A 95 15.70 15.81 -10.14
C ASP A 95 17.24 15.77 -10.04
N ASP A 96 17.90 15.86 -11.17
CA ASP A 96 19.36 15.83 -11.24
C ASP A 96 20.03 17.06 -10.60
N GLN A 97 19.29 18.16 -10.41
CA GLN A 97 19.82 19.38 -9.82
C GLN A 97 19.81 19.38 -8.29
N ASN A 98 18.65 19.00 -7.69
CA ASN A 98 18.45 19.09 -6.26
C ASN A 98 18.43 17.70 -5.58
N GLY A 99 18.43 16.64 -6.37
CA GLY A 99 18.25 15.27 -5.92
C GLY A 99 16.79 14.91 -5.63
N GLY A 100 16.51 13.60 -5.54
CA GLY A 100 15.17 13.08 -5.27
C GLY A 100 14.24 13.12 -6.48
N TRP A 101 12.96 12.93 -6.22
CA TRP A 101 11.96 12.73 -7.27
C TRP A 101 10.87 13.78 -7.17
N TYR A 102 10.53 14.38 -8.31
CA TYR A 102 9.34 15.22 -8.44
C TYR A 102 8.09 14.41 -8.06
N ALA A 103 7.01 15.06 -7.63
CA ALA A 103 5.74 14.34 -7.41
C ALA A 103 5.24 13.65 -8.68
N GLY A 104 5.52 14.24 -9.84
CA GLY A 104 5.24 13.67 -11.14
C GLY A 104 5.54 14.64 -12.28
N LEU A 105 5.05 14.27 -13.47
CA LEU A 105 5.05 15.10 -14.67
C LEU A 105 3.61 15.34 -15.13
N THR A 106 3.32 16.55 -15.58
CA THR A 106 2.04 16.84 -16.27
C THR A 106 1.97 16.12 -17.61
N LYS A 107 0.79 16.10 -18.23
CA LYS A 107 0.62 15.58 -19.62
C LYS A 107 1.56 16.24 -20.63
N ASP A 108 1.92 17.49 -20.39
CA ASP A 108 2.82 18.28 -21.26
C ASP A 108 4.31 18.15 -20.89
N ASN A 109 4.65 17.19 -20.01
CA ASN A 109 5.99 16.92 -19.47
C ASN A 109 6.57 18.03 -18.58
N GLU A 110 5.74 18.90 -18.04
CA GLU A 110 6.15 19.87 -17.01
C GLU A 110 6.25 19.18 -15.66
N ILE A 111 7.22 19.56 -14.84
CA ILE A 111 7.38 19.01 -13.50
C ILE A 111 6.24 19.42 -12.57
N VAL A 112 5.77 18.51 -11.72
CA VAL A 112 4.94 18.83 -10.56
C VAL A 112 5.88 19.20 -9.41
N PRO A 113 5.98 20.48 -9.00
CA PRO A 113 7.13 21.05 -8.29
C PRO A 113 7.11 20.78 -6.78
N THR A 114 6.86 19.54 -6.37
CA THR A 114 6.91 19.13 -4.96
C THR A 114 7.66 17.80 -4.82
N LYS A 115 8.20 17.56 -3.63
CA LYS A 115 8.87 16.32 -3.26
C LYS A 115 8.20 15.73 -2.03
N GLN A 116 7.46 14.66 -2.25
CA GLN A 116 6.59 14.04 -1.27
C GLN A 116 7.26 12.84 -0.59
N CYS A 117 7.20 12.77 0.72
CA CYS A 117 7.62 11.62 1.52
C CYS A 117 6.99 10.32 0.99
N TYR A 118 5.68 10.35 0.76
CA TYR A 118 4.91 9.24 0.21
C TYR A 118 5.52 8.67 -1.08
N ALA A 119 5.80 9.54 -2.06
CA ALA A 119 6.41 9.12 -3.32
C ALA A 119 7.83 8.53 -3.11
N HIS A 120 8.64 9.14 -2.24
CA HIS A 120 10.00 8.69 -1.95
C HIS A 120 10.03 7.34 -1.21
N ALA A 121 9.08 7.07 -0.32
CA ALA A 121 8.89 5.76 0.29
C ALA A 121 8.63 4.69 -0.78
N PHE A 122 7.78 4.98 -1.75
CA PHE A 122 7.53 4.05 -2.86
C PHE A 122 8.76 3.87 -3.78
N VAL A 123 9.61 4.89 -3.96
CA VAL A 123 10.87 4.70 -4.69
C VAL A 123 11.78 3.71 -3.98
N ILE A 124 11.87 3.76 -2.64
CA ILE A 124 12.65 2.78 -1.86
C ILE A 124 12.07 1.37 -2.02
N LEU A 125 10.75 1.21 -1.93
CA LEU A 125 10.07 -0.07 -2.12
C LEU A 125 10.31 -0.64 -3.52
N ALA A 126 10.17 0.21 -4.55
CA ALA A 126 10.40 -0.13 -5.94
C ALA A 126 11.83 -0.60 -6.20
N ALA A 127 12.80 0.20 -5.72
CA ALA A 127 14.21 -0.10 -5.87
C ALA A 127 14.60 -1.40 -5.14
N SER A 128 14.06 -1.62 -3.93
CA SER A 128 14.25 -2.86 -3.16
C SER A 128 13.79 -4.08 -3.96
N SER A 129 12.61 -4.00 -4.57
CA SER A 129 12.07 -5.07 -5.40
C SER A 129 12.86 -5.28 -6.69
N GLY A 130 13.31 -4.20 -7.30
CA GLY A 130 14.19 -4.24 -8.48
C GLY A 130 15.52 -4.93 -8.20
N VAL A 131 16.13 -4.68 -7.02
CA VAL A 131 17.35 -5.38 -6.59
C VAL A 131 17.12 -6.88 -6.49
N LEU A 132 16.02 -7.31 -5.86
CA LEU A 132 15.68 -8.73 -5.73
C LEU A 132 15.42 -9.40 -7.08
N ALA A 133 14.80 -8.68 -8.00
CA ALA A 133 14.55 -9.14 -9.35
C ALA A 133 15.79 -9.07 -10.26
N GLY A 134 16.92 -8.53 -9.78
CA GLY A 134 18.16 -8.42 -10.53
C GLY A 134 18.10 -7.39 -11.67
N ARG A 135 17.28 -6.35 -11.51
CA ARG A 135 17.14 -5.29 -12.55
C ARG A 135 18.32 -4.33 -12.52
N GLU A 136 18.82 -3.97 -13.70
CA GLU A 136 19.97 -3.07 -13.85
C GLU A 136 19.67 -1.68 -13.29
N GLY A 137 20.61 -1.14 -12.49
CA GLY A 137 20.52 0.17 -11.86
C GLY A 137 19.60 0.25 -10.63
N ALA A 138 18.94 -0.85 -10.24
CA ALA A 138 18.09 -0.86 -9.05
C ALA A 138 18.89 -0.70 -7.74
N ALA A 139 20.10 -1.24 -7.69
CA ALA A 139 20.96 -1.13 -6.50
C ALA A 139 21.44 0.31 -6.28
N GLU A 140 21.84 1.01 -7.33
CA GLU A 140 22.20 2.42 -7.30
C GLU A 140 20.98 3.28 -6.90
N LEU A 141 19.82 3.02 -7.50
CA LEU A 141 18.58 3.71 -7.17
C LEU A 141 18.22 3.53 -5.69
N LEU A 142 18.33 2.31 -5.14
CA LEU A 142 18.06 2.05 -3.72
C LEU A 142 19.02 2.83 -2.82
N LYS A 143 20.30 2.83 -3.14
CA LYS A 143 21.33 3.56 -2.38
C LYS A 143 21.03 5.05 -2.34
N ASP A 144 20.72 5.65 -3.50
CA ASP A 144 20.46 7.08 -3.64
C ASP A 144 19.14 7.46 -2.95
N ALA A 145 18.10 6.65 -3.10
CA ALA A 145 16.81 6.85 -2.45
C ALA A 145 16.92 6.82 -0.93
N LEU A 146 17.64 5.84 -0.37
CA LEU A 146 17.85 5.74 1.07
C LEU A 146 18.69 6.90 1.63
N ALA A 147 19.75 7.29 0.92
CA ALA A 147 20.60 8.42 1.34
C ALA A 147 19.82 9.74 1.35
N LEU A 148 19.01 9.98 0.32
CA LEU A 148 18.17 11.18 0.25
C LEU A 148 17.07 11.15 1.33
N TYR A 149 16.44 10.01 1.53
CA TYR A 149 15.39 9.85 2.54
C TYR A 149 15.94 10.14 3.94
N ASP A 150 17.09 9.60 4.28
CA ASP A 150 17.81 9.86 5.56
C ASP A 150 18.11 11.36 5.74
N LEU A 151 18.42 12.06 4.66
CA LEU A 151 18.81 13.47 4.70
C LEU A 151 17.61 14.44 4.77
N ARG A 152 16.47 14.10 4.12
CA ARG A 152 15.41 15.07 3.85
C ARG A 152 14.09 14.74 4.53
N PHE A 153 13.76 13.48 4.75
CA PHE A 153 12.44 13.09 5.26
C PHE A 153 12.49 12.52 6.66
N TRP A 154 13.50 11.73 7.00
CA TRP A 154 13.59 11.13 8.31
C TRP A 154 14.05 12.12 9.36
N ASN A 155 13.28 12.28 10.44
CA ASN A 155 13.68 13.04 11.62
C ASN A 155 14.11 12.07 12.73
N GLU A 156 15.42 12.00 13.01
CA GLU A 156 15.96 11.07 13.99
C GLU A 156 15.55 11.41 15.43
N GLU A 157 15.30 12.68 15.74
CA GLU A 157 14.86 13.09 17.08
C GLU A 157 13.39 12.70 17.31
N GLU A 158 12.53 13.00 16.35
CA GLU A 158 11.09 12.69 16.42
C GLU A 158 10.80 11.20 16.22
N GLY A 159 11.61 10.47 15.45
CA GLY A 159 11.35 9.08 15.05
C GLY A 159 10.23 8.92 14.05
N LEU A 160 10.00 9.95 13.25
CA LEU A 160 8.94 10.07 12.25
C LEU A 160 9.49 10.73 10.99
N SER A 161 8.75 10.61 9.89
CA SER A 161 9.10 11.28 8.63
C SER A 161 8.22 12.49 8.40
N CYS A 162 8.84 13.61 7.98
CA CYS A 162 8.09 14.80 7.51
C CYS A 162 7.40 14.51 6.17
N ASP A 163 6.53 15.43 5.71
CA ASP A 163 5.64 15.15 4.59
C ASP A 163 6.16 15.68 3.24
N THR A 164 6.02 16.95 2.96
CA THR A 164 6.24 17.52 1.62
C THR A 164 7.19 18.69 1.63
N TRP A 165 8.15 18.67 0.74
CA TRP A 165 9.09 19.75 0.45
C TRP A 165 8.76 20.42 -0.89
N ASN A 166 9.21 21.68 -1.06
CA ASN A 166 9.35 22.26 -2.38
C ASN A 166 10.48 21.57 -3.16
N THR A 167 10.60 21.88 -4.46
CA THR A 167 11.57 21.25 -5.36
C THR A 167 13.02 21.35 -4.86
N GLU A 168 13.40 22.48 -4.28
CA GLU A 168 14.77 22.78 -3.85
C GLU A 168 15.10 22.28 -2.44
N PHE A 169 14.17 21.64 -1.75
CA PHE A 169 14.29 21.23 -0.34
C PHE A 169 14.60 22.38 0.63
N THR A 170 14.08 23.58 0.36
CA THR A 170 14.25 24.78 1.18
C THR A 170 13.05 25.13 2.03
N GLU A 171 11.86 24.64 1.64
CA GLU A 171 10.59 24.90 2.32
C GLU A 171 9.86 23.58 2.58
N LEU A 172 9.67 23.27 3.87
CA LEU A 172 8.92 22.11 4.33
C LEU A 172 7.48 22.53 4.67
N ASP A 173 6.49 21.80 4.14
CA ASP A 173 5.09 21.95 4.54
C ASP A 173 4.92 21.72 6.05
N SER A 174 4.03 22.47 6.67
CA SER A 174 3.67 22.32 8.09
C SER A 174 2.80 21.09 8.37
N TYR A 175 2.15 20.53 7.36
CA TYR A 175 1.34 19.32 7.50
C TYR A 175 2.22 18.09 7.81
N ARG A 176 1.67 17.19 8.66
CA ARG A 176 2.23 15.87 8.91
C ARG A 176 1.12 14.84 8.75
N GLY A 177 1.45 13.69 8.16
CA GLY A 177 0.48 12.65 7.87
C GLY A 177 0.98 11.24 8.17
N LEU A 178 0.07 10.36 8.56
CA LEU A 178 0.41 8.96 8.81
C LEU A 178 0.39 8.09 7.55
N ASN A 179 -0.29 8.50 6.48
CA ASN A 179 -0.26 7.76 5.22
C ASN A 179 1.18 7.63 4.68
N ALA A 180 1.94 8.74 4.63
CA ALA A 180 3.34 8.70 4.22
C ALA A 180 4.21 7.88 5.18
N ASN A 181 3.99 7.99 6.50
CA ASN A 181 4.71 7.20 7.50
C ASN A 181 4.37 5.71 7.46
N MET A 182 3.14 5.33 7.09
CA MET A 182 2.75 3.94 6.90
C MET A 182 3.54 3.28 5.76
N HIS A 183 3.58 3.92 4.60
CA HIS A 183 4.39 3.42 3.48
C HIS A 183 5.89 3.55 3.72
N THR A 184 6.32 4.45 4.62
CA THR A 184 7.71 4.47 5.12
C THR A 184 8.03 3.19 5.90
N VAL A 185 7.12 2.73 6.77
CA VAL A 185 7.30 1.45 7.47
C VAL A 185 7.43 0.31 6.47
N GLU A 186 6.55 0.22 5.48
CA GLU A 186 6.63 -0.80 4.43
C GLU A 186 7.97 -0.75 3.67
N ALA A 187 8.37 0.45 3.24
CA ALA A 187 9.63 0.67 2.52
C ALA A 187 10.86 0.35 3.37
N PHE A 188 10.85 0.71 4.65
CA PHE A 188 11.94 0.43 5.57
C PHE A 188 12.06 -1.07 5.87
N LEU A 189 10.96 -1.79 6.01
CA LEU A 189 10.98 -3.25 6.14
C LEU A 189 11.58 -3.91 4.90
N ALA A 190 11.18 -3.46 3.71
CA ALA A 190 11.76 -3.95 2.46
C ALA A 190 13.26 -3.62 2.34
N ALA A 191 13.66 -2.40 2.69
CA ALA A 191 15.07 -1.97 2.68
C ALA A 191 15.91 -2.79 3.67
N ALA A 192 15.42 -3.01 4.91
CA ALA A 192 16.10 -3.83 5.91
C ALA A 192 16.30 -5.26 5.42
N ASP A 193 15.27 -5.86 4.82
CA ASP A 193 15.31 -7.23 4.30
C ASP A 193 16.28 -7.39 3.11
N VAL A 194 16.45 -6.34 2.28
CA VAL A 194 17.29 -6.36 1.08
C VAL A 194 18.74 -5.98 1.37
N THR A 195 18.95 -4.97 2.21
CA THR A 195 20.31 -4.45 2.52
C THR A 195 20.97 -5.13 3.71
N GLY A 196 20.17 -5.73 4.60
CA GLY A 196 20.63 -6.25 5.89
C GLY A 196 20.94 -5.13 6.91
N ASP A 197 20.60 -3.86 6.63
CA ASP A 197 20.80 -2.74 7.56
C ASP A 197 19.60 -2.63 8.51
N GLU A 198 19.79 -3.13 9.73
CA GLU A 198 18.77 -3.19 10.77
C GLU A 198 18.30 -1.79 11.24
N LYS A 199 19.02 -0.70 10.93
CA LYS A 199 18.56 0.65 11.29
C LYS A 199 17.18 0.96 10.74
N TYR A 200 16.84 0.45 9.53
CA TYR A 200 15.53 0.69 8.91
C TYR A 200 14.43 -0.06 9.66
N ARG A 201 14.68 -1.28 10.15
CA ARG A 201 13.73 -2.03 10.98
C ARG A 201 13.50 -1.34 12.34
N VAL A 202 14.57 -0.81 12.94
CA VAL A 202 14.49 -0.03 14.18
C VAL A 202 13.66 1.24 13.96
N ARG A 203 13.89 1.97 12.88
CA ARG A 203 13.11 3.17 12.52
C ARG A 203 11.63 2.86 12.26
N ALA A 204 11.35 1.77 11.55
CA ALA A 204 9.97 1.29 11.36
C ALA A 204 9.27 1.05 12.72
N GLY A 205 9.98 0.44 13.68
CA GLY A 205 9.47 0.25 15.05
C GLY A 205 9.16 1.56 15.76
N ARG A 206 10.00 2.59 15.61
CA ARG A 206 9.75 3.91 16.21
C ARG A 206 8.47 4.57 15.69
N ILE A 207 8.24 4.47 14.37
CA ILE A 207 6.97 4.95 13.78
C ILE A 207 5.79 4.16 14.36
N ILE A 208 5.90 2.83 14.42
CA ILE A 208 4.87 1.95 14.96
C ILE A 208 4.52 2.29 16.41
N ASP A 209 5.53 2.55 17.24
CA ASP A 209 5.31 2.91 18.65
C ASP A 209 4.49 4.20 18.80
N HIS A 210 4.75 5.23 17.97
CA HIS A 210 3.93 6.44 17.92
C HIS A 210 2.47 6.13 17.51
N VAL A 211 2.29 5.37 16.43
CA VAL A 211 0.96 5.01 15.92
C VAL A 211 0.15 4.26 16.95
N LEU A 212 0.77 3.34 17.69
CA LEU A 212 0.10 2.57 18.74
C LEU A 212 -0.35 3.44 19.91
N VAL A 213 0.40 4.49 20.27
CA VAL A 213 -0.04 5.46 21.29
C VAL A 213 -1.28 6.19 20.80
N TRP A 214 -1.23 6.80 19.62
CA TRP A 214 -2.37 7.54 19.06
C TRP A 214 -3.60 6.67 18.83
N ALA A 215 -3.43 5.44 18.38
CA ALA A 215 -4.54 4.52 18.18
C ALA A 215 -5.21 4.13 19.50
N LYS A 216 -4.44 3.82 20.55
CA LYS A 216 -4.96 3.50 21.88
C LYS A 216 -5.75 4.67 22.49
N ASP A 217 -5.20 5.88 22.38
CA ASP A 217 -5.84 7.10 22.89
C ASP A 217 -7.15 7.43 22.17
N ASN A 218 -7.33 6.90 20.94
CA ASN A 218 -8.49 7.15 20.09
C ASN A 218 -9.33 5.88 19.80
N ASN A 219 -9.44 4.98 20.77
CA ASN A 219 -10.25 3.75 20.68
C ASN A 219 -9.90 2.88 19.45
N TRP A 220 -8.61 2.75 19.14
CA TRP A 220 -8.07 2.01 18.00
C TRP A 220 -8.48 2.54 16.62
N ARG A 221 -8.89 3.81 16.55
CA ARG A 221 -9.02 4.56 15.28
C ARG A 221 -7.79 5.44 15.11
N ILE A 222 -7.13 5.33 14.00
CA ILE A 222 -5.87 6.03 13.76
C ILE A 222 -6.16 7.46 13.30
N PRO A 223 -5.67 8.51 14.02
CA PRO A 223 -5.61 9.85 13.47
C PRO A 223 -4.71 9.89 12.23
N GLU A 224 -5.16 10.54 11.17
CA GLU A 224 -4.45 10.56 9.89
C GLU A 224 -3.63 11.84 9.69
N HIS A 225 -4.08 12.96 10.27
CA HIS A 225 -3.60 14.31 10.01
C HIS A 225 -3.10 14.98 11.28
N PHE A 226 -1.97 15.71 11.16
CA PHE A 226 -1.30 16.32 12.31
C PHE A 226 -0.71 17.69 11.92
N SER A 227 -0.50 18.53 12.95
CA SER A 227 0.31 19.75 12.85
C SER A 227 1.81 19.40 12.71
N SER A 228 2.64 20.43 12.49
CA SER A 228 4.09 20.31 12.48
C SER A 228 4.68 19.71 13.75
N ASP A 229 3.99 19.83 14.87
CA ASP A 229 4.41 19.33 16.19
C ASP A 229 3.75 17.99 16.56
N TRP A 230 3.22 17.28 15.58
CA TRP A 230 2.54 15.99 15.71
C TRP A 230 1.33 16.00 16.65
N VAL A 231 0.63 17.13 16.71
CA VAL A 231 -0.66 17.21 17.40
C VAL A 231 -1.76 16.75 16.43
N PRO A 232 -2.60 15.74 16.77
CA PRO A 232 -3.65 15.25 15.89
C PRO A 232 -4.67 16.34 15.53
N ASP A 233 -4.97 16.50 14.25
CA ASP A 233 -6.06 17.33 13.73
C ASP A 233 -7.22 16.44 13.31
N LEU A 234 -8.11 16.16 14.24
CA LEU A 234 -9.26 15.26 14.05
C LEU A 234 -10.37 15.89 13.18
N GLU A 235 -10.32 17.18 12.93
CA GLU A 235 -11.32 17.93 12.14
C GLU A 235 -10.82 18.26 10.72
N CYS A 236 -9.60 17.83 10.36
CA CYS A 236 -9.01 18.08 9.05
C CYS A 236 -9.96 17.64 7.93
N ASN A 237 -10.19 18.51 6.95
CA ASN A 237 -11.05 18.29 5.77
C ASN A 237 -12.49 17.85 6.07
N LYS A 238 -13.06 18.19 7.20
CA LYS A 238 -14.45 17.85 7.55
C LYS A 238 -15.47 18.43 6.56
N ASP A 239 -15.14 19.51 5.88
CA ASP A 239 -15.92 20.16 4.83
C ASP A 239 -15.73 19.52 3.43
N ARG A 240 -14.70 18.66 3.27
CA ARG A 240 -14.37 17.90 2.06
C ARG A 240 -13.99 16.47 2.43
N PRO A 241 -14.93 15.67 2.95
CA PRO A 241 -14.62 14.41 3.61
C PRO A 241 -14.05 13.32 2.70
N ASP A 242 -14.23 13.44 1.39
CA ASP A 242 -13.80 12.52 0.34
C ASP A 242 -12.51 12.96 -0.38
N ASP A 243 -11.71 13.86 0.22
CA ASP A 243 -10.42 14.24 -0.34
C ASP A 243 -9.55 12.99 -0.62
N GLN A 244 -8.96 12.94 -1.82
CA GLN A 244 -8.29 11.74 -2.33
C GLN A 244 -7.17 11.21 -1.42
N PHE A 245 -6.36 12.10 -0.83
CA PHE A 245 -5.19 11.74 -0.03
C PHE A 245 -5.30 12.15 1.44
N LYS A 246 -6.24 13.04 1.76
CA LYS A 246 -6.44 13.58 3.10
C LYS A 246 -7.92 13.55 3.48
N PRO A 247 -8.59 12.39 3.44
CA PRO A 247 -10.01 12.30 3.78
C PRO A 247 -10.26 12.63 5.25
N TYR A 248 -11.46 13.13 5.57
CA TYR A 248 -11.87 13.41 6.94
C TYR A 248 -12.12 12.10 7.73
N GLY A 249 -11.74 12.12 8.98
CA GLY A 249 -12.05 11.09 9.95
C GLY A 249 -11.03 9.95 9.97
N ALA A 250 -11.43 8.81 10.52
CA ALA A 250 -10.65 7.60 10.47
C ALA A 250 -10.83 6.90 9.12
N THR A 251 -9.75 6.35 8.59
CA THR A 251 -9.77 5.51 7.38
C THR A 251 -9.60 4.04 7.81
N PRO A 252 -10.68 3.25 7.91
CA PRO A 252 -10.60 1.86 8.37
C PRO A 252 -9.62 1.01 7.57
N GLY A 253 -9.53 1.24 6.24
CA GLY A 253 -8.52 0.59 5.40
C GLY A 253 -7.09 0.78 5.90
N HIS A 254 -6.72 1.97 6.36
CA HIS A 254 -5.41 2.21 6.99
C HIS A 254 -5.26 1.49 8.32
N GLY A 255 -6.31 1.46 9.17
CA GLY A 255 -6.28 0.67 10.40
C GLY A 255 -6.00 -0.81 10.15
N ILE A 256 -6.57 -1.36 9.08
CA ILE A 256 -6.34 -2.74 8.62
C ILE A 256 -4.90 -2.90 8.10
N GLU A 257 -4.41 -1.99 7.26
CA GLU A 257 -3.06 -2.03 6.70
C GLU A 257 -1.98 -1.88 7.78
N TRP A 258 -2.16 -0.96 8.74
CA TRP A 258 -1.30 -0.85 9.91
C TRP A 258 -1.22 -2.15 10.70
N ALA A 259 -2.34 -2.85 10.89
CA ALA A 259 -2.35 -4.14 11.58
C ALA A 259 -1.44 -5.17 10.88
N ARG A 260 -1.46 -5.21 9.55
CA ARG A 260 -0.56 -6.06 8.76
C ARG A 260 0.90 -5.67 8.93
N LEU A 261 1.23 -4.39 8.78
CA LEU A 261 2.60 -3.90 8.87
C LEU A 261 3.20 -4.05 10.27
N ILE A 262 2.42 -3.81 11.31
CA ILE A 262 2.81 -4.04 12.71
C ILE A 262 3.10 -5.53 12.94
N THR A 263 2.25 -6.42 12.43
CA THR A 263 2.45 -7.87 12.52
C THR A 263 3.73 -8.28 11.79
N GLN A 264 3.96 -7.81 10.56
CA GLN A 264 5.18 -8.09 9.80
C GLN A 264 6.43 -7.61 10.54
N TRP A 265 6.41 -6.39 11.06
CA TRP A 265 7.51 -5.83 11.83
C TRP A 265 7.79 -6.65 13.10
N ALA A 266 6.77 -7.00 13.85
CA ALA A 266 6.90 -7.79 15.07
C ALA A 266 7.53 -9.15 14.80
N LEU A 267 7.05 -9.88 13.79
CA LEU A 267 7.59 -11.18 13.39
C LEU A 267 9.04 -11.09 12.93
N SER A 268 9.37 -10.06 12.15
CA SER A 268 10.74 -9.88 11.65
C SER A 268 11.73 -9.40 12.70
N THR A 269 11.26 -8.68 13.72
CA THR A 269 12.08 -8.13 14.80
C THR A 269 12.31 -9.15 15.91
N TYR A 270 11.24 -9.76 16.39
CA TYR A 270 11.30 -10.68 17.53
C TYR A 270 11.57 -12.13 17.14
N LYS A 271 11.33 -12.50 15.87
CA LYS A 271 11.62 -13.86 15.33
C LYS A 271 11.03 -14.96 16.22
N GLU A 272 11.88 -15.72 16.91
CA GLU A 272 11.46 -16.80 17.79
C GLU A 272 10.96 -16.33 19.17
N ASP A 273 11.17 -15.08 19.52
CA ASP A 273 10.68 -14.48 20.78
C ASP A 273 9.20 -14.09 20.67
N LYS A 274 8.34 -15.09 20.82
CA LYS A 274 6.88 -14.89 20.78
C LYS A 274 6.38 -13.95 21.88
N ALA A 275 7.04 -13.92 23.05
CA ALA A 275 6.63 -13.05 24.14
C ALA A 275 6.89 -11.57 23.83
N GLY A 276 8.02 -11.26 23.19
CA GLY A 276 8.31 -9.92 22.70
C GLY A 276 7.37 -9.46 21.58
N ALA A 277 6.97 -10.37 20.67
CA ALA A 277 6.04 -10.06 19.59
C ALA A 277 4.57 -9.89 20.07
N ALA A 278 4.16 -10.58 21.12
CA ALA A 278 2.76 -10.69 21.55
C ALA A 278 2.05 -9.34 21.74
N PRO A 279 2.62 -8.30 22.40
CA PRO A 279 1.94 -7.01 22.58
C PRO A 279 1.61 -6.30 21.24
N TYR A 280 2.46 -6.47 20.23
CA TYR A 280 2.25 -5.90 18.91
C TYR A 280 1.22 -6.67 18.09
N ILE A 281 1.20 -8.01 18.23
CA ILE A 281 0.15 -8.84 17.62
C ILE A 281 -1.22 -8.50 18.23
N GLU A 282 -1.33 -8.39 19.54
CA GLU A 282 -2.56 -7.96 20.22
C GLU A 282 -3.02 -6.57 19.74
N ALA A 283 -2.09 -5.64 19.59
CA ALA A 283 -2.40 -4.31 19.08
C ALA A 283 -2.89 -4.36 17.61
N ALA A 284 -2.28 -5.20 16.78
CA ALA A 284 -2.71 -5.43 15.40
C ALA A 284 -4.13 -6.03 15.35
N GLU A 285 -4.44 -7.01 16.20
CA GLU A 285 -5.79 -7.56 16.33
C GLU A 285 -6.81 -6.49 16.74
N ASN A 286 -6.46 -5.60 17.68
CA ASN A 286 -7.34 -4.52 18.11
C ASN A 286 -7.61 -3.51 17.00
N LEU A 287 -6.58 -3.10 16.22
CA LEU A 287 -6.72 -2.22 15.06
C LEU A 287 -7.63 -2.84 14.00
N TYR A 288 -7.33 -4.07 13.61
CA TYR A 288 -8.12 -4.81 12.63
C TYR A 288 -9.58 -4.97 13.05
N ASN A 289 -9.81 -5.45 14.27
CA ASN A 289 -11.16 -5.69 14.75
C ASN A 289 -11.98 -4.39 14.88
N ARG A 290 -11.34 -3.28 15.28
CA ARG A 290 -11.98 -1.96 15.29
C ARG A 290 -12.35 -1.51 13.88
N ALA A 291 -11.42 -1.56 12.95
CA ALA A 291 -11.63 -1.11 11.57
C ALA A 291 -12.73 -1.92 10.85
N VAL A 292 -12.71 -3.25 11.00
CA VAL A 292 -13.73 -4.12 10.41
C VAL A 292 -15.11 -3.87 11.03
N ALA A 293 -15.19 -3.72 12.37
CA ALA A 293 -16.45 -3.44 13.04
C ALA A 293 -17.06 -2.08 12.64
N ASP A 294 -16.22 -1.08 12.38
CA ASP A 294 -16.67 0.27 12.01
C ASP A 294 -17.04 0.39 10.51
N ALA A 295 -16.53 -0.49 9.65
CA ALA A 295 -16.63 -0.27 8.19
C ALA A 295 -17.24 -1.42 7.38
N TRP A 296 -17.06 -2.69 7.79
CA TRP A 296 -17.57 -3.82 7.00
C TRP A 296 -19.09 -3.91 7.09
N ASN A 297 -19.78 -3.66 5.98
CA ASN A 297 -21.25 -3.62 5.87
C ASN A 297 -21.91 -2.62 6.85
N ALA A 298 -21.18 -1.66 7.38
CA ALA A 298 -21.61 -0.82 8.51
C ALA A 298 -22.73 0.16 8.16
N ASP A 299 -22.89 0.49 6.89
CA ASP A 299 -23.98 1.34 6.36
C ASP A 299 -25.18 0.54 5.82
N GLY A 300 -25.20 -0.77 6.04
CA GLY A 300 -26.27 -1.67 5.61
C GLY A 300 -26.16 -2.16 4.16
N ALA A 301 -25.06 -1.81 3.46
CA ALA A 301 -24.74 -2.33 2.13
C ALA A 301 -23.40 -3.11 2.18
N PRO A 302 -23.19 -4.09 1.25
CA PRO A 302 -21.96 -4.87 1.22
C PRO A 302 -20.71 -4.02 0.98
N GLY A 303 -19.61 -4.35 1.66
CA GLY A 303 -18.29 -3.77 1.44
C GLY A 303 -17.80 -2.91 2.60
N ILE A 304 -16.57 -2.40 2.47
CA ILE A 304 -15.89 -1.58 3.46
C ILE A 304 -16.18 -0.11 3.16
N CYS A 305 -16.83 0.62 4.08
CA CYS A 305 -16.97 2.07 3.99
C CYS A 305 -15.60 2.74 4.04
N TYR A 306 -15.41 3.76 3.19
CA TYR A 306 -14.09 4.38 3.03
C TYR A 306 -13.63 5.08 4.30
N THR A 307 -14.47 5.97 4.89
CA THR A 307 -14.14 6.67 6.13
C THR A 307 -15.27 6.63 7.14
N THR A 308 -14.90 6.82 8.41
CA THR A 308 -15.84 6.98 9.52
C THR A 308 -15.52 8.23 10.33
N ASP A 309 -16.50 8.73 11.08
CA ASP A 309 -16.21 9.69 12.13
C ASP A 309 -15.50 9.02 13.34
N TRP A 310 -15.12 9.82 14.31
CA TRP A 310 -14.38 9.33 15.48
C TRP A 310 -15.23 8.51 16.47
N ASN A 311 -16.53 8.36 16.20
CA ASN A 311 -17.43 7.43 16.89
C ASN A 311 -17.66 6.13 16.12
N GLY A 312 -17.06 5.99 14.93
CA GLY A 312 -17.19 4.81 14.08
C GLY A 312 -18.41 4.82 13.17
N LYS A 313 -19.06 5.99 13.00
CA LYS A 313 -20.16 6.12 12.06
C LYS A 313 -19.63 6.38 10.66
N PRO A 314 -20.06 5.64 9.61
CA PRO A 314 -19.68 5.88 8.23
C PRO A 314 -19.92 7.33 7.79
N VAL A 315 -18.94 7.92 7.11
CA VAL A 315 -18.97 9.30 6.55
C VAL A 315 -18.89 9.24 5.03
N VAL A 316 -17.85 8.62 4.48
CA VAL A 316 -17.74 8.37 3.04
C VAL A 316 -18.11 6.91 2.79
N HIS A 317 -19.18 6.72 2.04
CA HIS A 317 -19.81 5.42 1.83
C HIS A 317 -19.23 4.65 0.63
N ASP A 318 -18.24 5.20 -0.05
CA ASP A 318 -17.59 4.57 -1.19
C ASP A 318 -16.82 3.32 -0.79
N ARG A 319 -16.63 2.42 -1.75
CA ARG A 319 -15.85 1.20 -1.61
C ARG A 319 -14.57 1.32 -2.41
N MET A 320 -13.44 1.47 -1.73
CA MET A 320 -12.14 1.54 -2.38
C MET A 320 -11.52 0.14 -2.49
N HIS A 321 -11.02 -0.23 -3.68
CA HIS A 321 -10.43 -1.56 -3.91
C HIS A 321 -9.29 -1.88 -2.93
N TRP A 322 -8.46 -0.88 -2.62
CA TRP A 322 -7.31 -1.07 -1.77
C TRP A 322 -7.67 -1.42 -0.32
N THR A 323 -8.80 -0.90 0.20
CA THR A 323 -9.28 -1.26 1.55
C THR A 323 -9.65 -2.74 1.64
N LEU A 324 -10.26 -3.28 0.57
CA LEU A 324 -10.56 -4.70 0.47
C LEU A 324 -9.29 -5.54 0.32
N ALA A 325 -8.34 -5.09 -0.50
CA ALA A 325 -7.06 -5.77 -0.66
C ALA A 325 -6.32 -5.92 0.68
N GLU A 326 -6.28 -4.84 1.48
CA GLU A 326 -5.67 -4.89 2.80
C GLU A 326 -6.48 -5.74 3.80
N ALA A 327 -7.81 -5.79 3.67
CA ALA A 327 -8.64 -6.68 4.49
C ALA A 327 -8.34 -8.17 4.21
N ILE A 328 -8.20 -8.55 2.95
CA ILE A 328 -7.77 -9.89 2.51
C ILE A 328 -6.38 -10.20 3.06
N ASN A 329 -5.42 -9.29 2.89
CA ASN A 329 -4.06 -9.44 3.37
C ASN A 329 -4.01 -9.65 4.88
N THR A 330 -4.61 -8.74 5.64
CA THR A 330 -4.50 -8.72 7.10
C THR A 330 -5.23 -9.85 7.75
N SER A 331 -6.42 -10.22 7.26
CA SER A 331 -7.16 -11.38 7.78
C SER A 331 -6.37 -12.68 7.60
N SER A 332 -5.75 -12.87 6.44
CA SER A 332 -4.89 -14.04 6.20
C SER A 332 -3.65 -14.06 7.11
N VAL A 333 -2.99 -12.91 7.29
CA VAL A 333 -1.82 -12.78 8.17
C VAL A 333 -2.18 -13.06 9.62
N LEU A 334 -3.26 -12.46 10.12
CA LEU A 334 -3.71 -12.67 11.51
C LEU A 334 -4.13 -14.13 11.75
N PHE A 335 -4.79 -14.79 10.78
CA PHE A 335 -5.07 -16.21 10.87
C PHE A 335 -3.78 -17.04 11.02
N HIS A 336 -2.79 -16.81 10.16
CA HIS A 336 -1.51 -17.53 10.22
C HIS A 336 -0.74 -17.36 11.53
N VAL A 337 -0.91 -16.21 12.20
CA VAL A 337 -0.17 -15.89 13.42
C VAL A 337 -0.89 -16.33 14.68
N THR A 338 -2.23 -16.30 14.67
CA THR A 338 -3.05 -16.54 15.86
C THR A 338 -3.83 -17.85 15.87
N ASP A 339 -3.95 -18.54 14.73
CA ASP A 339 -4.83 -19.69 14.50
C ASP A 339 -6.31 -19.41 14.84
N ASN A 340 -6.73 -18.14 14.85
CA ASN A 340 -8.09 -17.75 15.17
C ASN A 340 -8.99 -17.83 13.94
N GLU A 341 -9.90 -18.80 13.95
CA GLU A 341 -10.85 -19.10 12.87
C GLU A 341 -11.72 -17.91 12.42
N LYS A 342 -11.88 -16.89 13.29
CA LYS A 342 -12.56 -15.65 12.92
C LYS A 342 -11.91 -15.01 11.71
N TYR A 343 -10.58 -14.96 11.67
CA TYR A 343 -9.85 -14.30 10.55
C TYR A 343 -9.94 -15.10 9.26
N ALA A 344 -9.99 -16.43 9.34
CA ALA A 344 -10.26 -17.27 8.16
C ALA A 344 -11.68 -17.08 7.63
N ALA A 345 -12.66 -16.89 8.52
CA ALA A 345 -14.03 -16.58 8.14
C ALA A 345 -14.15 -15.19 7.50
N ASP A 346 -13.51 -14.16 8.10
CA ASP A 346 -13.46 -12.81 7.53
C ASP A 346 -12.81 -12.84 6.13
N TYR A 347 -11.69 -13.56 5.98
CA TYR A 347 -11.03 -13.75 4.68
C TYR A 347 -11.99 -14.31 3.62
N ALA A 348 -12.73 -15.35 3.96
CA ALA A 348 -13.66 -15.97 3.02
C ALA A 348 -14.80 -15.03 2.60
N GLU A 349 -15.31 -14.20 3.49
CA GLU A 349 -16.29 -13.16 3.21
C GLU A 349 -15.71 -12.08 2.27
N PHE A 350 -14.47 -11.63 2.51
CA PHE A 350 -13.78 -10.64 1.67
C PHE A 350 -13.49 -11.21 0.27
N MET A 351 -13.05 -12.46 0.17
CA MET A 351 -12.81 -13.13 -1.11
C MET A 351 -14.08 -13.29 -1.93
N LYS A 352 -15.19 -13.60 -1.28
CA LYS A 352 -16.49 -13.66 -1.93
C LYS A 352 -16.92 -12.29 -2.45
N TYR A 353 -16.77 -11.24 -1.63
CA TYR A 353 -17.09 -9.88 -2.03
C TYR A 353 -16.18 -9.39 -3.18
N LEU A 354 -14.90 -9.74 -3.15
CA LEU A 354 -13.97 -9.47 -4.25
C LEU A 354 -14.52 -10.03 -5.57
N ASP A 355 -14.82 -11.32 -5.61
CA ASP A 355 -15.24 -12.00 -6.82
C ASP A 355 -16.60 -11.49 -7.35
N GLU A 356 -17.56 -11.26 -6.44
CA GLU A 356 -18.92 -10.87 -6.82
C GLU A 356 -19.08 -9.39 -7.17
N LYS A 357 -18.19 -8.48 -6.66
CA LYS A 357 -18.41 -7.03 -6.73
C LYS A 357 -17.22 -6.22 -7.25
N VAL A 358 -16.01 -6.61 -6.95
CA VAL A 358 -14.82 -5.76 -7.17
C VAL A 358 -14.01 -6.21 -8.38
N LEU A 359 -13.98 -7.49 -8.70
CA LEU A 359 -13.37 -8.00 -9.93
C LEU A 359 -14.16 -7.53 -11.15
N ASP A 360 -13.48 -6.91 -12.11
CA ASP A 360 -14.04 -6.65 -13.42
C ASP A 360 -13.86 -7.88 -14.33
N HIS A 361 -14.88 -8.73 -14.37
CA HIS A 361 -14.88 -9.93 -15.18
C HIS A 361 -14.98 -9.67 -16.70
N VAL A 362 -15.15 -8.42 -17.12
CA VAL A 362 -15.26 -8.03 -18.53
C VAL A 362 -13.93 -7.52 -19.07
N ASN A 363 -13.35 -6.51 -18.39
CA ASN A 363 -12.12 -5.86 -18.84
C ASN A 363 -10.88 -6.30 -18.05
N GLY A 364 -11.07 -7.03 -16.95
CA GLY A 364 -9.98 -7.45 -16.07
C GLY A 364 -9.65 -6.42 -14.98
N SER A 365 -8.74 -6.81 -14.07
CA SER A 365 -8.37 -6.03 -12.90
C SER A 365 -9.54 -5.80 -11.92
N TRP A 366 -9.40 -4.86 -10.99
CA TRP A 366 -10.37 -4.55 -9.95
C TRP A 366 -10.94 -3.16 -10.20
N PHE A 367 -12.25 -2.96 -10.00
CA PHE A 367 -12.83 -1.63 -9.94
C PHE A 367 -12.23 -0.87 -8.76
N HIS A 368 -11.63 0.30 -9.00
CA HIS A 368 -10.91 1.05 -7.97
C HIS A 368 -11.83 1.74 -6.97
N GLN A 369 -13.01 2.17 -7.44
CA GLN A 369 -13.99 2.84 -6.60
C GLN A 369 -15.40 2.37 -7.00
N LEU A 370 -16.19 1.98 -6.01
CA LEU A 370 -17.60 1.70 -6.17
C LEU A 370 -18.41 2.60 -5.23
N ASP A 371 -19.65 2.89 -5.60
CA ASP A 371 -20.59 3.58 -4.72
C ASP A 371 -21.12 2.64 -3.62
N ARG A 372 -21.99 3.15 -2.75
CA ARG A 372 -22.62 2.38 -1.68
C ARG A 372 -23.38 1.15 -2.20
N GLU A 373 -24.01 1.25 -3.35
CA GLU A 373 -24.77 0.21 -4.02
C GLU A 373 -23.89 -0.76 -4.83
N ASN A 374 -22.58 -0.57 -4.82
CA ASN A 374 -21.57 -1.31 -5.57
C ASN A 374 -21.63 -1.11 -7.08
N ASN A 375 -22.08 0.05 -7.55
CA ASN A 375 -21.90 0.47 -8.94
C ASN A 375 -20.56 1.20 -9.11
N LEU A 376 -20.01 1.15 -10.33
CA LEU A 376 -18.78 1.88 -10.66
C LEU A 376 -18.92 3.37 -10.36
N LEU A 377 -17.94 3.93 -9.65
CA LEU A 377 -17.84 5.35 -9.33
C LEU A 377 -16.41 5.82 -9.66
N GLU A 378 -16.29 7.05 -10.19
CA GLU A 378 -15.01 7.59 -10.67
C GLU A 378 -14.73 9.01 -10.14
N THR A 379 -15.19 9.31 -8.94
CA THR A 379 -15.08 10.65 -8.35
C THR A 379 -13.74 10.90 -7.66
N VAL A 380 -13.22 9.89 -6.95
CA VAL A 380 -11.96 9.97 -6.18
C VAL A 380 -10.85 9.16 -6.85
N TRP A 381 -11.15 7.92 -7.23
CA TRP A 381 -10.20 6.99 -7.86
C TRP A 381 -10.71 6.50 -9.23
N PRO A 382 -10.75 7.37 -10.25
CA PRO A 382 -11.24 7.00 -11.56
C PRO A 382 -10.29 6.05 -12.30
N GLY A 383 -10.84 5.15 -13.08
CA GLY A 383 -10.12 4.11 -13.81
C GLY A 383 -9.47 3.09 -12.88
N LYS A 384 -8.43 2.43 -13.37
CA LYS A 384 -7.64 1.42 -12.64
C LYS A 384 -6.17 1.82 -12.68
N SER A 385 -5.83 2.85 -11.90
CA SER A 385 -4.55 3.60 -11.99
C SER A 385 -3.30 2.74 -11.86
N ASP A 386 -3.36 1.72 -11.01
CA ASP A 386 -2.28 0.77 -10.75
C ASP A 386 -2.85 -0.58 -10.29
N ILE A 387 -1.99 -1.58 -10.13
CA ILE A 387 -2.37 -2.93 -9.70
C ILE A 387 -1.66 -3.37 -8.41
N TYR A 388 -1.07 -2.43 -7.66
CA TYR A 388 -0.20 -2.71 -6.52
C TYR A 388 -0.93 -3.44 -5.37
N HIS A 389 -1.97 -2.86 -4.79
CA HIS A 389 -2.71 -3.48 -3.69
C HIS A 389 -3.38 -4.79 -4.14
N ALA A 390 -3.98 -4.79 -5.33
CA ALA A 390 -4.63 -5.96 -5.89
C ALA A 390 -3.64 -7.12 -6.09
N LEU A 391 -2.44 -6.85 -6.60
CA LEU A 391 -1.40 -7.87 -6.75
C LEU A 391 -0.96 -8.43 -5.38
N GLN A 392 -0.72 -7.58 -4.41
CA GLN A 392 -0.33 -8.01 -3.05
C GLN A 392 -1.39 -8.91 -2.42
N ALA A 393 -2.68 -8.63 -2.63
CA ALA A 393 -3.77 -9.46 -2.12
C ALA A 393 -3.80 -10.88 -2.74
N THR A 394 -3.18 -11.09 -3.88
CA THR A 394 -3.03 -12.44 -4.46
C THR A 394 -1.82 -13.21 -3.94
N LEU A 395 -0.93 -12.56 -3.21
CA LEU A 395 0.36 -13.14 -2.78
C LEU A 395 0.45 -13.30 -1.26
N ILE A 396 0.19 -12.24 -0.50
CA ILE A 396 0.36 -12.21 0.97
C ILE A 396 -0.31 -13.40 1.67
N PRO A 397 -1.51 -13.87 1.28
CA PRO A 397 -2.14 -15.02 1.92
C PRO A 397 -1.32 -16.31 1.92
N TYR A 398 -0.36 -16.45 1.02
CA TYR A 398 0.41 -17.68 0.83
C TYR A 398 1.92 -17.55 1.01
N TYR A 399 2.38 -16.36 1.44
CA TYR A 399 3.79 -16.09 1.67
C TYR A 399 4.08 -15.75 3.14
N ALA A 400 5.34 -15.89 3.54
CA ALA A 400 5.76 -15.71 4.93
C ALA A 400 5.45 -14.29 5.45
N PRO A 401 4.60 -14.13 6.49
CA PRO A 401 4.11 -12.83 6.93
C PRO A 401 5.16 -11.93 7.60
N GLY A 402 6.29 -12.49 8.03
CA GLY A 402 7.40 -11.73 8.63
C GLY A 402 8.43 -11.18 7.63
N LEU A 403 8.21 -11.34 6.33
CA LEU A 403 9.09 -10.84 5.28
C LEU A 403 8.34 -9.83 4.41
N SER A 404 9.08 -8.87 3.82
CA SER A 404 8.52 -8.07 2.74
C SER A 404 8.15 -8.98 1.56
N ILE A 405 7.03 -8.68 0.89
CA ILE A 405 6.45 -9.61 -0.09
C ILE A 405 7.41 -9.97 -1.22
N ALA A 406 8.19 -9.01 -1.71
CA ALA A 406 9.17 -9.28 -2.76
C ALA A 406 10.27 -10.25 -2.30
N VAL A 407 10.71 -10.15 -1.03
CA VAL A 407 11.68 -11.09 -0.44
C VAL A 407 11.06 -12.47 -0.23
N ALA A 408 9.82 -12.51 0.23
CA ALA A 408 9.11 -13.78 0.43
C ALA A 408 8.93 -14.53 -0.90
N VAL A 409 8.53 -13.84 -1.96
CA VAL A 409 8.44 -14.38 -3.33
C VAL A 409 9.81 -14.87 -3.81
N LYS A 410 10.86 -14.06 -3.66
CA LYS A 410 12.22 -14.45 -4.09
C LYS A 410 12.73 -15.70 -3.38
N LYS A 411 12.46 -15.86 -2.09
CA LYS A 411 12.91 -17.02 -1.30
C LYS A 411 12.14 -18.29 -1.65
N GLN A 412 10.88 -18.22 -2.04
CA GLN A 412 10.07 -19.38 -2.40
C GLN A 412 10.21 -19.77 -3.88
N ALA A 413 10.64 -18.86 -4.74
CA ALA A 413 10.94 -19.12 -6.14
C ALA A 413 12.31 -19.79 -6.37
N ARG A 414 12.98 -20.25 -5.33
CA ARG A 414 14.26 -21.00 -5.35
C ARG A 414 13.98 -22.50 -5.04
#